data_462cc9a95b70f46acc7b47c359e1ac6e
#
_entry.id   462cc9a95b70f46acc7b47c359e1ac6e
#
_cell.length_a   1.000
_cell.length_b   1.000
_cell.length_c   1.000
_cell.angle_alpha   90.00
_cell.angle_beta   90.00
_cell.angle_gamma   90.00
#
_symmetry.space_group_name_H-M   'P 1'
#
loop_
_entity.id
_entity.type
_entity.pdbx_description
1 polymer ?
#
loop_
_entity_poly.entity_id
_entity_poly.type
_entity_poly.pdbx_seq_one_letter_code
_entity_poly.pdbx_strand_id
1 'polypeptide(L)'
;MKVAIVHYWLNGMRGGEKVLESLCRLYPQADIYTHVYEPEKVSDLINSHTVHTSFISKLPFGKKKYQSYLPFMPIALEQLDLTGYDLVISSESGPAKGVITNPEAVHVCYCHSPMRYVWDMYYEYFKGAGKLKRLIAAPLIHYLKMWDYSTGARVDHFIANSSYIAKRIEKIYRRDAEVINPPVEFDAFSISEDVDDYYLVLGQMVQYKRVDLAVEAFIANGKKLVIVGDGEKADELREMAKGHSNIDIRGRQPFSEIVRLYSGCQALIFPGVEDFGIVPLEAMASGRPVIAYGRGGVLDSVVDGKTGIYFNEQTAESLNQAVAAYVAGQYDFKPEALRAHAMSFATSEFEKKLKAYIDSVMP
;
A
#
# COMPACT_ATOMS: atom_id res chain seq x y z
N MET A 1 -21.27 -10.79 19.80
CA MET A 1 -19.86 -10.90 19.40
C MET A 1 -19.17 -9.57 19.69
N LYS A 2 -18.15 -9.58 20.54
CA LYS A 2 -17.30 -8.44 20.82
C LYS A 2 -16.10 -8.48 19.86
N VAL A 3 -15.80 -7.35 19.23
CA VAL A 3 -14.76 -7.24 18.20
C VAL A 3 -13.70 -6.22 18.63
N ALA A 4 -12.44 -6.60 18.52
CA ALA A 4 -11.30 -5.68 18.61
C ALA A 4 -10.59 -5.56 17.25
N ILE A 5 -10.26 -4.34 16.87
CA ILE A 5 -9.44 -4.06 15.69
C ILE A 5 -8.09 -3.54 16.17
N VAL A 6 -7.01 -4.19 15.78
CA VAL A 6 -5.65 -3.77 16.12
C VAL A 6 -4.99 -3.16 14.90
N HIS A 7 -4.65 -1.89 14.97
CA HIS A 7 -3.97 -1.17 13.89
C HIS A 7 -2.63 -0.61 14.37
N TYR A 8 -1.60 -0.64 13.52
CA TYR A 8 -0.23 -0.31 13.94
C TYR A 8 -0.07 1.12 14.49
N TRP A 9 -0.57 2.17 13.83
CA TRP A 9 -0.62 3.56 14.34
C TRP A 9 -1.65 4.39 13.56
N LEU A 10 -2.24 5.39 14.23
CA LEU A 10 -3.28 6.26 13.70
C LEU A 10 -2.79 7.72 13.75
N ASN A 11 -2.01 8.14 12.75
CA ASN A 11 -1.42 9.48 12.63
C ASN A 11 -1.54 10.08 11.22
N GLY A 12 -2.51 9.64 10.45
CA GLY A 12 -2.82 10.10 9.09
C GLY A 12 -3.73 9.12 8.38
N MET A 13 -4.26 9.52 7.23
CA MET A 13 -5.09 8.69 6.36
C MET A 13 -4.28 8.22 5.14
N ARG A 14 -4.12 6.92 4.98
CA ARG A 14 -3.41 6.26 3.87
C ARG A 14 -4.19 4.99 3.48
N GLY A 15 -3.65 4.15 2.60
CA GLY A 15 -4.31 2.92 2.18
C GLY A 15 -4.66 1.94 3.30
N GLY A 16 -3.83 1.84 4.34
CA GLY A 16 -4.11 1.00 5.51
C GLY A 16 -5.31 1.50 6.32
N GLU A 17 -5.43 2.81 6.49
CA GLU A 17 -6.54 3.42 7.21
C GLU A 17 -7.86 3.35 6.41
N LYS A 18 -7.81 3.23 5.07
CA LYS A 18 -9.01 2.94 4.25
C LYS A 18 -9.55 1.52 4.49
N VAL A 19 -8.66 0.55 4.70
CA VAL A 19 -9.06 -0.79 5.15
C VAL A 19 -9.66 -0.72 6.55
N LEU A 20 -9.06 0.05 7.45
CA LEU A 20 -9.60 0.25 8.79
C LEU A 20 -10.99 0.90 8.75
N GLU A 21 -11.24 1.89 7.90
CA GLU A 21 -12.58 2.48 7.72
C GLU A 21 -13.61 1.44 7.29
N SER A 22 -13.25 0.53 6.38
CA SER A 22 -14.13 -0.57 5.99
C SER A 22 -14.40 -1.54 7.15
N LEU A 23 -13.38 -1.84 7.96
CA LEU A 23 -13.56 -2.62 9.18
C LEU A 23 -14.47 -1.92 10.20
N CYS A 24 -14.34 -0.59 10.35
CA CYS A 24 -15.21 0.21 11.19
C CYS A 24 -16.67 0.19 10.72
N ARG A 25 -16.92 0.22 9.40
CA ARG A 25 -18.28 0.09 8.83
C ARG A 25 -18.86 -1.30 9.06
N LEU A 26 -18.07 -2.35 8.92
CA LEU A 26 -18.51 -3.72 9.13
C LEU A 26 -18.76 -4.07 10.62
N TYR A 27 -18.00 -3.43 11.51
CA TYR A 27 -18.06 -3.68 12.95
C TYR A 27 -18.16 -2.37 13.75
N PRO A 28 -19.30 -1.65 13.67
CA PRO A 28 -19.45 -0.32 14.30
C PRO A 28 -19.33 -0.34 15.83
N GLN A 29 -19.44 -1.53 16.44
CA GLN A 29 -19.29 -1.74 17.90
C GLN A 29 -17.85 -2.09 18.30
N ALA A 30 -16.88 -2.16 17.36
CA ALA A 30 -15.53 -2.61 17.67
C ALA A 30 -14.75 -1.56 18.46
N ASP A 31 -13.92 -2.02 19.39
CA ASP A 31 -12.87 -1.21 19.98
C ASP A 31 -11.61 -1.23 19.10
N ILE A 32 -10.92 -0.09 18.99
CA ILE A 32 -9.68 0.02 18.23
C ILE A 32 -8.50 0.08 19.17
N TYR A 33 -7.48 -0.74 18.90
CA TYR A 33 -6.21 -0.77 19.62
C TYR A 33 -5.07 -0.33 18.70
N THR A 34 -4.21 0.58 19.17
CA THR A 34 -3.10 1.10 18.37
C THR A 34 -1.93 1.55 19.25
N HIS A 35 -0.74 1.73 18.65
CA HIS A 35 0.38 2.31 19.38
C HIS A 35 0.24 3.81 19.58
N VAL A 36 -0.24 4.53 18.56
CA VAL A 36 -0.30 6.01 18.54
C VAL A 36 -1.61 6.44 17.87
N TYR A 37 -2.25 7.46 18.45
CA TYR A 37 -3.49 8.02 17.96
C TYR A 37 -3.47 9.54 18.00
N GLU A 38 -3.72 10.15 16.84
CA GLU A 38 -3.87 11.59 16.63
C GLU A 38 -5.25 11.84 15.99
N PRO A 39 -6.29 12.12 16.79
CA PRO A 39 -7.69 12.21 16.30
C PRO A 39 -7.88 13.20 15.15
N GLU A 40 -7.13 14.31 15.19
CA GLU A 40 -7.19 15.38 14.18
C GLU A 40 -6.63 14.96 12.81
N LYS A 41 -6.02 13.79 12.71
CA LYS A 41 -5.39 13.28 11.48
C LYS A 41 -6.10 12.07 10.87
N VAL A 42 -7.13 11.58 11.51
CA VAL A 42 -7.92 10.44 11.05
C VAL A 42 -9.37 10.84 10.84
N SER A 43 -10.14 9.98 10.16
CA SER A 43 -11.53 10.29 9.83
C SER A 43 -12.47 10.26 11.04
N ASP A 44 -13.61 10.94 10.92
CA ASP A 44 -14.67 10.93 11.92
C ASP A 44 -15.22 9.52 12.18
N LEU A 45 -15.21 8.65 11.16
CA LEU A 45 -15.62 7.26 11.31
C LEU A 45 -14.69 6.51 12.28
N ILE A 46 -13.38 6.65 12.15
CA ILE A 46 -12.41 6.05 13.09
C ILE A 46 -12.58 6.68 14.47
N ASN A 47 -12.78 8.00 14.54
CA ASN A 47 -12.99 8.73 15.80
C ASN A 47 -14.29 8.36 16.52
N SER A 48 -15.28 7.79 15.84
CA SER A 48 -16.54 7.33 16.46
C SER A 48 -16.38 6.04 17.30
N HIS A 49 -15.26 5.34 17.17
CA HIS A 49 -14.93 4.15 17.94
C HIS A 49 -14.16 4.48 19.23
N THR A 50 -14.23 3.58 20.21
CA THR A 50 -13.35 3.66 21.38
C THR A 50 -11.94 3.28 20.98
N VAL A 51 -10.98 4.21 21.11
CA VAL A 51 -9.58 3.99 20.73
C VAL A 51 -8.71 3.85 21.95
N HIS A 52 -8.07 2.68 22.09
CA HIS A 52 -7.12 2.35 23.14
C HIS A 52 -5.68 2.47 22.60
N THR A 53 -4.80 3.14 23.34
CA THR A 53 -3.40 3.27 22.94
C THR A 53 -2.48 2.48 23.87
N SER A 54 -1.43 1.88 23.30
CA SER A 54 -0.37 1.26 24.09
C SER A 54 0.46 2.29 24.86
N PHE A 55 1.33 1.84 25.77
CA PHE A 55 2.21 2.74 26.52
C PHE A 55 3.16 3.56 25.62
N ILE A 56 3.39 3.16 24.38
CA ILE A 56 4.23 3.89 23.41
C ILE A 56 3.76 5.35 23.26
N SER A 57 2.44 5.59 23.24
CA SER A 57 1.87 6.94 23.11
C SER A 57 2.24 7.86 24.29
N LYS A 58 2.55 7.28 25.46
CA LYS A 58 2.88 8.00 26.71
C LYS A 58 4.38 8.26 26.84
N LEU A 59 5.22 7.68 26.00
CA LEU A 59 6.68 7.91 26.03
C LEU A 59 7.05 9.29 25.51
N PRO A 60 8.23 9.86 25.89
CA PRO A 60 8.68 11.13 25.39
C PRO A 60 8.66 11.20 23.87
N PHE A 61 7.98 12.18 23.31
CA PHE A 61 7.77 12.32 21.86
C PHE A 61 7.12 11.09 21.18
N GLY A 62 6.44 10.21 21.94
CA GLY A 62 5.86 8.95 21.44
C GLY A 62 4.97 9.14 20.23
N LYS A 63 4.15 10.19 20.18
CA LYS A 63 3.30 10.51 19.01
C LYS A 63 4.11 10.96 17.77
N LYS A 64 5.18 11.74 17.95
CA LYS A 64 5.99 12.30 16.84
C LYS A 64 7.13 11.38 16.38
N LYS A 65 7.71 10.61 17.30
CA LYS A 65 8.87 9.74 17.05
C LYS A 65 8.59 8.27 17.36
N TYR A 66 7.32 7.82 17.19
CA TYR A 66 6.89 6.46 17.50
C TYR A 66 7.76 5.39 16.82
N GLN A 67 8.24 5.64 15.61
CA GLN A 67 9.11 4.71 14.88
C GLN A 67 10.42 4.42 15.61
N SER A 68 10.92 5.37 16.43
CA SER A 68 12.11 5.14 17.26
C SER A 68 11.85 4.15 18.40
N TYR A 69 10.58 3.92 18.73
CA TYR A 69 10.14 2.97 19.75
C TYR A 69 9.80 1.59 19.20
N LEU A 70 10.05 1.35 17.93
CA LEU A 70 9.80 0.06 17.27
C LEU A 70 10.30 -1.17 18.08
N PRO A 71 11.49 -1.12 18.74
CA PRO A 71 11.95 -2.22 19.56
C PRO A 71 11.09 -2.57 20.78
N PHE A 72 10.32 -1.61 21.27
CA PHE A 72 9.44 -1.78 22.43
C PHE A 72 7.99 -2.12 22.02
N MET A 73 7.64 -2.00 20.76
CA MET A 73 6.30 -2.31 20.26
C MET A 73 5.89 -3.78 20.48
N PRO A 74 6.78 -4.79 20.36
CA PRO A 74 6.46 -6.15 20.76
C PRO A 74 5.88 -6.24 22.17
N ILE A 75 6.56 -5.73 23.17
CA ILE A 75 6.11 -5.73 24.56
C ILE A 75 4.82 -4.91 24.72
N ALA A 76 4.71 -3.79 24.00
CA ALA A 76 3.55 -2.92 24.09
C ALA A 76 2.27 -3.57 23.54
N LEU A 77 2.37 -4.42 22.50
CA LEU A 77 1.25 -5.20 21.97
C LEU A 77 0.83 -6.33 22.94
N GLU A 78 1.82 -7.02 23.48
CA GLU A 78 1.57 -8.16 24.41
C GLU A 78 0.96 -7.71 25.75
N GLN A 79 1.00 -6.40 26.06
CA GLN A 79 0.35 -5.82 27.25
C GLN A 79 -1.07 -5.29 26.97
N LEU A 80 -1.56 -5.35 25.75
CA LEU A 80 -2.95 -5.00 25.45
C LEU A 80 -3.86 -6.12 25.91
N ASP A 81 -4.86 -5.79 26.72
CA ASP A 81 -5.85 -6.77 27.19
C ASP A 81 -6.93 -7.00 26.13
N LEU A 82 -6.85 -8.12 25.45
CA LEU A 82 -7.81 -8.56 24.43
C LEU A 82 -8.60 -9.82 24.88
N THR A 83 -8.58 -10.15 26.17
CA THR A 83 -9.22 -11.38 26.70
C THR A 83 -10.74 -11.38 26.62
N GLY A 84 -11.36 -10.22 26.50
CA GLY A 84 -12.82 -10.07 26.45
C GLY A 84 -13.45 -10.07 25.05
N TYR A 85 -12.68 -10.38 24.00
CA TYR A 85 -13.14 -10.31 22.61
C TYR A 85 -13.29 -11.70 21.99
N ASP A 86 -14.33 -11.83 21.15
CA ASP A 86 -14.61 -13.06 20.40
C ASP A 86 -13.88 -13.07 19.05
N LEU A 87 -13.71 -11.87 18.44
CA LEU A 87 -13.02 -11.66 17.19
C LEU A 87 -11.98 -10.55 17.35
N VAL A 88 -10.74 -10.84 16.97
CA VAL A 88 -9.65 -9.86 16.90
C VAL A 88 -9.20 -9.75 15.45
N ILE A 89 -9.24 -8.53 14.89
CA ILE A 89 -8.79 -8.27 13.51
C ILE A 89 -7.56 -7.38 13.57
N SER A 90 -6.39 -7.91 13.21
CA SER A 90 -5.18 -7.10 13.09
C SER A 90 -4.98 -6.59 11.67
N SER A 91 -4.85 -5.27 11.50
CA SER A 91 -4.49 -4.61 10.23
C SER A 91 -2.98 -4.36 10.25
N GLU A 92 -2.23 -5.21 9.51
CA GLU A 92 -0.79 -5.39 9.67
C GLU A 92 0.02 -4.78 8.53
N SER A 93 0.86 -3.79 8.83
CA SER A 93 2.03 -3.42 8.00
C SER A 93 3.23 -3.05 8.87
N GLY A 94 3.09 -3.26 10.14
CA GLY A 94 4.01 -3.09 11.23
C GLY A 94 3.67 -4.11 12.32
N PRO A 95 4.00 -3.88 13.59
CA PRO A 95 3.81 -4.87 14.64
C PRO A 95 2.36 -4.90 15.20
N ALA A 96 1.34 -5.17 14.40
CA ALA A 96 -0.05 -5.24 14.86
C ALA A 96 -0.53 -6.67 15.20
N LYS A 97 -0.10 -7.69 14.43
CA LYS A 97 -0.54 -9.08 14.62
C LYS A 97 0.03 -9.77 15.87
N GLY A 98 0.98 -9.12 16.54
CA GLY A 98 1.68 -9.70 17.69
C GLY A 98 0.91 -9.66 19.02
N VAL A 99 -0.37 -9.35 19.01
CA VAL A 99 -1.24 -9.37 20.18
C VAL A 99 -1.49 -10.78 20.70
N ILE A 100 -1.90 -10.87 21.97
CA ILE A 100 -2.29 -12.13 22.62
C ILE A 100 -3.82 -12.12 22.78
N THR A 101 -4.47 -13.14 22.25
CA THR A 101 -5.92 -13.30 22.26
C THR A 101 -6.35 -14.38 23.26
N ASN A 102 -7.62 -14.39 23.62
CA ASN A 102 -8.24 -15.49 24.34
C ASN A 102 -8.16 -16.77 23.48
N PRO A 103 -7.95 -17.97 24.07
CA PRO A 103 -7.94 -19.23 23.33
C PRO A 103 -9.20 -19.54 22.52
N GLU A 104 -10.36 -18.99 22.91
CA GLU A 104 -11.64 -19.15 22.18
C GLU A 104 -11.88 -18.05 21.13
N ALA A 105 -11.06 -16.98 21.11
CA ALA A 105 -11.19 -15.90 20.15
C ALA A 105 -10.57 -16.26 18.80
N VAL A 106 -11.22 -15.84 17.72
CA VAL A 106 -10.65 -15.96 16.37
C VAL A 106 -9.79 -14.71 16.06
N HIS A 107 -8.53 -14.93 15.69
CA HIS A 107 -7.62 -13.86 15.26
C HIS A 107 -7.44 -13.87 13.75
N VAL A 108 -8.03 -12.89 13.07
CA VAL A 108 -7.87 -12.65 11.63
C VAL A 108 -6.84 -11.54 11.40
N CYS A 109 -5.82 -11.79 10.61
CA CYS A 109 -4.82 -10.77 10.25
C CYS A 109 -5.01 -10.34 8.80
N TYR A 110 -5.46 -9.10 8.57
CA TYR A 110 -5.38 -8.47 7.27
C TYR A 110 -3.95 -7.89 7.08
N CYS A 111 -3.15 -8.60 6.32
CA CYS A 111 -1.74 -8.27 6.13
C CYS A 111 -1.55 -7.40 4.87
N HIS A 112 -1.27 -6.11 5.07
CA HIS A 112 -0.86 -5.22 3.99
C HIS A 112 0.53 -5.58 3.48
N SER A 113 1.41 -5.96 4.42
CA SER A 113 2.77 -6.41 4.14
C SER A 113 3.41 -6.96 5.41
N PRO A 114 4.12 -8.09 5.36
CA PRO A 114 5.11 -8.41 6.39
C PRO A 114 6.11 -7.26 6.56
N MET A 115 6.66 -7.04 7.75
CA MET A 115 7.57 -5.92 8.05
C MET A 115 8.75 -5.84 7.07
N ARG A 116 8.64 -5.04 6.00
CA ARG A 116 9.62 -4.94 4.90
C ARG A 116 11.02 -4.60 5.39
N TYR A 117 11.13 -3.61 6.30
CA TYR A 117 12.39 -3.12 6.85
C TYR A 117 13.13 -4.15 7.71
N VAL A 118 12.45 -5.22 8.11
CA VAL A 118 13.03 -6.33 8.88
C VAL A 118 13.42 -7.48 7.95
N TRP A 119 12.62 -7.76 6.90
CA TRP A 119 12.79 -8.89 6.00
C TRP A 119 13.51 -8.52 4.70
N ASP A 120 12.80 -8.49 3.61
CA ASP A 120 13.33 -8.45 2.25
C ASP A 120 13.89 -7.08 1.81
N MET A 121 13.40 -5.97 2.39
CA MET A 121 13.90 -4.63 2.07
C MET A 121 14.93 -4.10 3.08
N TYR A 122 15.46 -4.95 3.97
CA TYR A 122 16.45 -4.56 4.96
C TYR A 122 17.64 -3.79 4.35
N TYR A 123 18.19 -4.30 3.27
CA TYR A 123 19.36 -3.68 2.63
C TYR A 123 19.04 -2.31 2.01
N GLU A 124 17.83 -2.13 1.53
CA GLU A 124 17.38 -0.85 0.97
C GLU A 124 17.21 0.21 2.08
N TYR A 125 16.55 -0.15 3.18
CA TYR A 125 16.37 0.74 4.32
C TYR A 125 17.67 1.15 5.02
N PHE A 126 18.69 0.30 4.94
CA PHE A 126 20.01 0.57 5.52
C PHE A 126 21.07 0.99 4.48
N LYS A 127 20.67 1.21 3.22
CA LYS A 127 21.55 1.76 2.19
C LYS A 127 22.00 3.16 2.60
N GLY A 128 23.32 3.39 2.63
CA GLY A 128 23.87 4.68 3.12
C GLY A 128 24.02 4.81 4.64
N ALA A 129 23.50 3.89 5.45
CA ALA A 129 23.77 3.89 6.87
C ALA A 129 25.22 3.55 7.19
N GLY A 130 25.86 4.35 8.05
CA GLY A 130 27.23 4.12 8.51
C GLY A 130 27.42 2.76 9.22
N LYS A 131 28.65 2.23 9.20
CA LYS A 131 28.98 0.91 9.81
C LYS A 131 28.52 0.76 11.25
N LEU A 132 28.70 1.80 12.09
CA LEU A 132 28.29 1.78 13.49
C LEU A 132 26.78 1.66 13.65
N LYS A 133 25.99 2.41 12.84
CA LYS A 133 24.52 2.32 12.85
C LYS A 133 24.03 0.93 12.46
N ARG A 134 24.67 0.30 11.47
CA ARG A 134 24.35 -1.09 11.06
C ARG A 134 24.69 -2.10 12.16
N LEU A 135 25.83 -1.94 12.83
CA LEU A 135 26.26 -2.83 13.92
C LEU A 135 25.28 -2.78 15.09
N ILE A 136 24.82 -1.58 15.49
CA ILE A 136 23.83 -1.39 16.56
C ILE A 136 22.45 -1.92 16.14
N ALA A 137 22.05 -1.70 14.89
CA ALA A 137 20.75 -2.13 14.37
C ALA A 137 20.65 -3.66 14.19
N ALA A 138 21.76 -4.34 13.91
CA ALA A 138 21.72 -5.77 13.56
C ALA A 138 21.10 -6.67 14.66
N PRO A 139 21.49 -6.61 15.95
CA PRO A 139 20.88 -7.44 16.98
C PRO A 139 19.40 -7.09 17.21
N LEU A 140 19.04 -5.81 17.05
CA LEU A 140 17.68 -5.35 17.19
C LEU A 140 16.78 -5.85 16.06
N ILE A 141 17.24 -5.76 14.84
CA ILE A 141 16.53 -6.30 13.67
C ILE A 141 16.41 -7.83 13.78
N HIS A 142 17.44 -8.51 14.29
CA HIS A 142 17.38 -9.95 14.53
C HIS A 142 16.30 -10.28 15.58
N TYR A 143 16.25 -9.55 16.70
CA TYR A 143 15.18 -9.68 17.69
C TYR A 143 13.80 -9.48 17.08
N LEU A 144 13.61 -8.41 16.29
CA LEU A 144 12.34 -8.14 15.62
C LEU A 144 11.96 -9.25 14.62
N LYS A 145 12.94 -9.82 13.89
CA LYS A 145 12.70 -10.98 13.00
C LYS A 145 12.18 -12.20 13.76
N MET A 146 12.84 -12.53 14.87
CA MET A 146 12.46 -13.68 15.69
C MET A 146 11.05 -13.50 16.28
N TRP A 147 10.78 -12.31 16.80
CA TRP A 147 9.46 -11.98 17.34
C TRP A 147 8.39 -11.99 16.25
N ASP A 148 8.63 -11.30 15.13
CA ASP A 148 7.68 -11.23 14.01
C ASP A 148 7.37 -12.62 13.43
N TYR A 149 8.38 -13.47 13.29
CA TYR A 149 8.19 -14.86 12.87
C TYR A 149 7.33 -15.64 13.87
N SER A 150 7.63 -15.53 15.17
CA SER A 150 6.89 -16.24 16.21
C SER A 150 5.41 -15.80 16.29
N THR A 151 5.13 -14.52 16.03
CA THR A 151 3.76 -13.99 16.07
C THR A 151 2.89 -14.49 14.90
N GLY A 152 3.50 -15.00 13.84
CA GLY A 152 2.77 -15.68 12.76
C GLY A 152 1.98 -16.90 13.24
N ALA A 153 2.40 -17.54 14.34
CA ALA A 153 1.69 -18.65 14.96
C ALA A 153 0.50 -18.22 15.85
N ARG A 154 0.40 -16.93 16.18
CA ARG A 154 -0.72 -16.37 17.00
C ARG A 154 -1.94 -16.02 16.15
N VAL A 155 -1.79 -16.01 14.83
CA VAL A 155 -2.85 -15.67 13.87
C VAL A 155 -3.54 -16.94 13.43
N ASP A 156 -4.87 -16.99 13.55
CA ASP A 156 -5.65 -18.14 13.07
C ASP A 156 -5.82 -18.09 11.55
N HIS A 157 -6.15 -16.93 11.00
CA HIS A 157 -6.41 -16.74 9.58
C HIS A 157 -5.70 -15.50 9.02
N PHE A 158 -4.92 -15.69 7.96
CA PHE A 158 -4.32 -14.59 7.23
C PHE A 158 -5.15 -14.20 6.01
N ILE A 159 -5.31 -12.89 5.82
CA ILE A 159 -5.80 -12.28 4.58
C ILE A 159 -4.65 -11.44 4.03
N ALA A 160 -4.31 -11.65 2.77
CA ALA A 160 -3.30 -10.87 2.07
C ALA A 160 -3.97 -9.83 1.16
N ASN A 161 -3.41 -8.63 1.08
CA ASN A 161 -3.92 -7.58 0.19
C ASN A 161 -3.64 -7.86 -1.29
N SER A 162 -2.78 -8.84 -1.61
CA SER A 162 -2.44 -9.26 -2.97
C SER A 162 -1.84 -10.66 -3.00
N SER A 163 -1.84 -11.29 -4.17
CA SER A 163 -1.14 -12.56 -4.41
C SER A 163 0.37 -12.44 -4.15
N TYR A 164 0.94 -11.26 -4.35
CA TYR A 164 2.33 -10.98 -4.03
C TYR A 164 2.58 -11.04 -2.51
N ILE A 165 1.68 -10.48 -1.71
CA ILE A 165 1.77 -10.52 -0.25
C ILE A 165 1.44 -11.92 0.29
N ALA A 166 0.50 -12.67 -0.30
CA ALA A 166 0.25 -14.05 0.06
C ALA A 166 1.51 -14.92 -0.06
N LYS A 167 2.27 -14.78 -1.16
CA LYS A 167 3.56 -15.46 -1.33
C LYS A 167 4.60 -15.06 -0.28
N ARG A 168 4.58 -13.79 0.18
CA ARG A 168 5.48 -13.33 1.25
C ARG A 168 5.08 -13.90 2.61
N ILE A 169 3.78 -13.98 2.92
CA ILE A 169 3.26 -14.63 4.12
C ILE A 169 3.68 -16.10 4.14
N GLU A 170 3.46 -16.81 3.07
CA GLU A 170 3.89 -18.21 2.91
C GLU A 170 5.41 -18.36 3.11
N LYS A 171 6.21 -17.51 2.46
CA LYS A 171 7.67 -17.58 2.55
C LYS A 171 8.19 -17.27 3.95
N ILE A 172 7.61 -16.28 4.65
CA ILE A 172 8.10 -15.77 5.94
C ILE A 172 7.50 -16.57 7.08
N TYR A 173 6.17 -16.73 7.12
CA TYR A 173 5.45 -17.31 8.26
C TYR A 173 5.08 -18.79 8.08
N ARG A 174 5.25 -19.33 6.85
CA ARG A 174 4.80 -20.70 6.49
C ARG A 174 3.32 -20.90 6.73
N ARG A 175 2.52 -19.87 6.40
CA ARG A 175 1.07 -19.84 6.55
C ARG A 175 0.44 -19.53 5.20
N ASP A 176 -0.72 -20.13 4.95
CA ASP A 176 -1.58 -19.78 3.83
C ASP A 176 -2.30 -18.46 4.12
N ALA A 177 -2.73 -17.76 3.08
CA ALA A 177 -3.50 -16.52 3.19
C ALA A 177 -4.56 -16.45 2.09
N GLU A 178 -5.78 -16.04 2.46
CA GLU A 178 -6.81 -15.65 1.49
C GLU A 178 -6.43 -14.32 0.86
N VAL A 179 -6.65 -14.17 -0.44
CA VAL A 179 -6.36 -12.89 -1.13
C VAL A 179 -7.63 -12.06 -1.24
N ILE A 180 -7.67 -10.95 -0.50
CA ILE A 180 -8.74 -9.95 -0.59
C ILE A 180 -8.08 -8.60 -0.82
N ASN A 181 -8.13 -8.10 -2.07
CA ASN A 181 -7.51 -6.85 -2.46
C ASN A 181 -8.15 -5.67 -1.71
N PRO A 182 -7.38 -4.60 -1.38
CA PRO A 182 -7.84 -3.51 -0.52
C PRO A 182 -8.93 -2.67 -1.19
N PRO A 183 -9.75 -1.95 -0.41
CA PRO A 183 -10.82 -1.11 -0.92
C PRO A 183 -10.26 0.10 -1.66
N VAL A 184 -10.89 0.46 -2.77
CA VAL A 184 -10.61 1.70 -3.50
C VAL A 184 -11.91 2.49 -3.67
N GLU A 185 -11.84 3.79 -3.37
CA GLU A 185 -12.95 4.73 -3.55
C GLU A 185 -12.85 5.35 -4.94
N PHE A 186 -13.88 5.16 -5.77
CA PHE A 186 -13.86 5.61 -7.16
C PHE A 186 -14.80 6.78 -7.48
N ASP A 187 -15.54 7.30 -6.52
CA ASP A 187 -16.58 8.30 -6.74
C ASP A 187 -16.07 9.60 -7.37
N ALA A 188 -14.81 9.95 -7.07
CA ALA A 188 -14.18 11.16 -7.61
C ALA A 188 -13.64 10.97 -9.05
N PHE A 189 -13.48 9.74 -9.53
CA PHE A 189 -12.87 9.46 -10.83
C PHE A 189 -13.93 9.29 -11.91
N SER A 190 -13.69 9.88 -13.07
CA SER A 190 -14.59 9.80 -14.22
C SER A 190 -13.81 9.70 -15.52
N ILE A 191 -14.41 9.06 -16.50
CA ILE A 191 -13.90 9.03 -17.87
C ILE A 191 -14.02 10.42 -18.48
N SER A 192 -12.99 10.86 -19.20
CA SER A 192 -13.00 12.07 -20.02
C SER A 192 -12.72 11.71 -21.47
N GLU A 193 -13.42 12.35 -22.41
CA GLU A 193 -13.13 12.27 -23.83
C GLU A 193 -11.90 13.11 -24.21
N ASP A 194 -11.60 14.15 -23.41
CA ASP A 194 -10.44 14.99 -23.60
C ASP A 194 -9.17 14.29 -23.08
N VAL A 195 -8.30 13.93 -23.99
CA VAL A 195 -7.02 13.27 -23.70
C VAL A 195 -5.89 14.16 -24.14
N ASP A 196 -5.12 14.63 -23.18
CA ASP A 196 -3.92 15.44 -23.41
C ASP A 196 -2.73 14.57 -23.86
N ASP A 197 -1.72 15.21 -24.41
CA ASP A 197 -0.50 14.53 -24.89
C ASP A 197 0.55 14.42 -23.78
N TYR A 198 0.24 13.66 -22.69
CA TYR A 198 1.22 13.32 -21.66
C TYR A 198 0.94 11.95 -21.03
N TYR A 199 2.01 11.35 -20.51
CA TYR A 199 1.96 10.17 -19.64
C TYR A 199 2.11 10.61 -18.20
N LEU A 200 1.56 9.84 -17.26
CA LEU A 200 1.49 10.20 -15.85
C LEU A 200 2.27 9.21 -14.98
N VAL A 201 3.11 9.73 -14.07
CA VAL A 201 3.61 9.00 -12.91
C VAL A 201 3.06 9.65 -11.65
N LEU A 202 2.47 8.88 -10.75
CA LEU A 202 1.91 9.40 -9.50
C LEU A 202 2.34 8.57 -8.29
N GLY A 203 2.84 9.25 -7.25
CA GLY A 203 3.16 8.65 -5.97
C GLY A 203 4.38 9.23 -5.28
N GLN A 204 4.79 8.60 -4.18
CA GLN A 204 5.99 9.03 -3.46
C GLN A 204 7.25 8.78 -4.30
N MET A 205 8.14 9.75 -4.35
CA MET A 205 9.43 9.65 -5.04
C MET A 205 10.45 8.96 -4.15
N VAL A 206 10.35 7.63 -4.07
CA VAL A 206 11.22 6.74 -3.28
C VAL A 206 11.86 5.68 -4.16
N GLN A 207 12.97 5.11 -3.71
CA GLN A 207 13.82 4.21 -4.51
C GLN A 207 13.07 3.05 -5.16
N TYR A 208 12.20 2.35 -4.43
CA TYR A 208 11.52 1.16 -4.94
C TYR A 208 10.43 1.45 -5.99
N LYS A 209 9.95 2.70 -6.07
CA LYS A 209 8.98 3.11 -7.10
C LYS A 209 9.60 3.39 -8.47
N ARG A 210 10.93 3.46 -8.54
CA ARG A 210 11.69 3.56 -9.78
C ARG A 210 11.21 4.68 -10.73
N VAL A 211 10.88 5.84 -10.18
CA VAL A 211 10.51 7.03 -10.96
C VAL A 211 11.68 7.48 -11.85
N ASP A 212 12.92 7.25 -11.41
CA ASP A 212 14.16 7.43 -12.17
C ASP A 212 14.10 6.75 -13.54
N LEU A 213 13.64 5.51 -13.59
CA LEU A 213 13.51 4.73 -14.82
C LEU A 213 12.50 5.36 -15.80
N ALA A 214 11.38 5.90 -15.28
CA ALA A 214 10.43 6.62 -16.12
C ALA A 214 11.05 7.92 -16.69
N VAL A 215 11.80 8.67 -15.89
CA VAL A 215 12.50 9.87 -16.34
C VAL A 215 13.50 9.53 -17.47
N GLU A 216 14.36 8.52 -17.26
CA GLU A 216 15.33 8.05 -18.28
C GLU A 216 14.63 7.65 -19.59
N ALA A 217 13.57 6.86 -19.50
CA ALA A 217 12.83 6.40 -20.66
C ALA A 217 12.22 7.56 -21.47
N PHE A 218 11.63 8.53 -20.77
CA PHE A 218 10.95 9.64 -21.42
C PHE A 218 11.91 10.75 -21.91
N ILE A 219 13.08 10.89 -21.32
CA ILE A 219 14.18 11.66 -21.90
C ILE A 219 14.59 11.06 -23.26
N ALA A 220 14.74 9.74 -23.31
CA ALA A 220 15.17 9.04 -24.53
C ALA A 220 14.11 9.07 -25.64
N ASN A 221 12.82 8.95 -25.33
CA ASN A 221 11.76 8.90 -26.33
C ASN A 221 11.15 10.27 -26.68
N GLY A 222 11.46 11.33 -25.92
CA GLY A 222 10.99 12.70 -26.14
C GLY A 222 9.51 12.98 -25.86
N LYS A 223 8.74 11.97 -25.39
CA LYS A 223 7.31 12.16 -25.07
C LYS A 223 7.13 12.91 -23.76
N LYS A 224 5.98 13.57 -23.60
CA LYS A 224 5.68 14.32 -22.37
C LYS A 224 5.39 13.40 -21.20
N LEU A 225 6.05 13.65 -20.08
CA LEU A 225 5.84 12.95 -18.81
C LEU A 225 5.53 13.95 -17.71
N VAL A 226 4.41 13.76 -17.05
CA VAL A 226 4.02 14.49 -15.83
C VAL A 226 4.25 13.60 -14.64
N ILE A 227 5.01 14.09 -13.66
CA ILE A 227 5.33 13.36 -12.43
C ILE A 227 4.74 14.14 -11.24
N VAL A 228 3.86 13.49 -10.49
CA VAL A 228 3.19 14.08 -9.33
C VAL A 228 3.56 13.32 -8.07
N GLY A 229 4.02 14.06 -7.08
CA GLY A 229 4.38 13.51 -5.77
C GLY A 229 5.60 14.21 -5.18
N ASP A 230 6.11 13.64 -4.11
CA ASP A 230 7.28 14.15 -3.39
C ASP A 230 7.98 12.99 -2.67
N GLY A 231 9.21 13.16 -2.24
CA GLY A 231 9.95 12.13 -1.51
C GLY A 231 11.45 12.35 -1.51
N GLU A 232 12.17 11.42 -0.91
CA GLU A 232 13.62 11.49 -0.75
C GLU A 232 14.42 11.58 -2.07
N LYS A 233 13.80 11.15 -3.19
CA LYS A 233 14.39 11.18 -4.53
C LYS A 233 13.99 12.39 -5.37
N ALA A 234 13.17 13.29 -4.83
CA ALA A 234 12.62 14.41 -5.62
C ALA A 234 13.70 15.32 -6.23
N ASP A 235 14.74 15.64 -5.46
CA ASP A 235 15.81 16.53 -5.95
C ASP A 235 16.71 15.84 -6.99
N GLU A 236 16.99 14.54 -6.82
CA GLU A 236 17.71 13.73 -7.79
C GLU A 236 16.95 13.67 -9.13
N LEU A 237 15.63 13.45 -9.07
CA LEU A 237 14.78 13.40 -10.25
C LEU A 237 14.70 14.76 -10.97
N ARG A 238 14.64 15.87 -10.23
CA ARG A 238 14.67 17.22 -10.80
C ARG A 238 15.98 17.51 -11.51
N GLU A 239 17.11 17.08 -10.94
CA GLU A 239 18.41 17.24 -11.60
C GLU A 239 18.52 16.39 -12.87
N MET A 240 18.00 15.14 -12.85
CA MET A 240 17.92 14.29 -14.05
C MET A 240 17.06 14.91 -15.16
N ALA A 241 15.95 15.55 -14.81
CA ALA A 241 15.03 16.19 -15.75
C ALA A 241 15.54 17.54 -16.29
N LYS A 242 16.63 18.07 -15.75
CA LYS A 242 17.16 19.38 -16.11
C LYS A 242 17.56 19.45 -17.58
N GLY A 243 17.04 20.46 -18.28
CA GLY A 243 17.26 20.64 -19.72
C GLY A 243 16.30 19.83 -20.61
N HIS A 244 15.39 19.03 -20.04
CA HIS A 244 14.41 18.24 -20.77
C HIS A 244 13.00 18.80 -20.56
N SER A 245 12.54 19.66 -21.45
CA SER A 245 11.25 20.37 -21.36
C SER A 245 10.01 19.45 -21.47
N ASN A 246 10.20 18.22 -21.87
CA ASN A 246 9.17 17.21 -21.95
C ASN A 246 8.91 16.49 -20.61
N ILE A 247 9.72 16.74 -19.55
CA ILE A 247 9.56 16.17 -18.23
C ILE A 247 9.08 17.26 -17.26
N ASP A 248 7.88 17.08 -16.69
CA ASP A 248 7.25 18.04 -15.76
C ASP A 248 7.08 17.40 -14.37
N ILE A 249 7.88 17.83 -13.40
CA ILE A 249 7.85 17.34 -12.01
C ILE A 249 7.12 18.37 -11.14
N ARG A 250 5.85 18.09 -10.81
CA ARG A 250 4.94 19.06 -10.17
C ARG A 250 4.94 19.06 -8.65
N GLY A 251 5.64 18.12 -8.01
CA GLY A 251 5.53 17.96 -6.55
C GLY A 251 4.14 17.47 -6.13
N ARG A 252 3.75 17.72 -4.87
CA ARG A 252 2.41 17.37 -4.37
C ARG A 252 1.35 18.26 -5.00
N GLN A 253 0.24 17.67 -5.40
CA GLN A 253 -0.89 18.37 -5.98
C GLN A 253 -2.16 18.16 -5.12
N PRO A 254 -3.11 19.09 -5.17
CA PRO A 254 -4.45 18.89 -4.61
C PRO A 254 -5.15 17.70 -5.26
N PHE A 255 -6.03 17.02 -4.52
CA PHE A 255 -6.72 15.82 -5.00
C PHE A 255 -7.54 16.07 -6.29
N SER A 256 -8.19 17.24 -6.39
CA SER A 256 -8.91 17.63 -7.61
C SER A 256 -8.01 17.70 -8.86
N GLU A 257 -6.78 18.18 -8.70
CA GLU A 257 -5.80 18.20 -9.79
C GLU A 257 -5.31 16.79 -10.14
N ILE A 258 -5.14 15.91 -9.13
CA ILE A 258 -4.79 14.51 -9.34
C ILE A 258 -5.87 13.80 -10.18
N VAL A 259 -7.15 14.01 -9.86
CA VAL A 259 -8.28 13.44 -10.62
C VAL A 259 -8.26 13.93 -12.07
N ARG A 260 -8.03 15.23 -12.29
CA ARG A 260 -7.91 15.81 -13.63
C ARG A 260 -6.73 15.21 -14.41
N LEU A 261 -5.59 15.01 -13.76
CA LEU A 261 -4.40 14.43 -14.39
C LEU A 261 -4.60 12.96 -14.76
N TYR A 262 -5.34 12.20 -13.97
CA TYR A 262 -5.69 10.84 -14.36
C TYR A 262 -6.57 10.83 -15.61
N SER A 263 -7.64 11.60 -15.63
CA SER A 263 -8.59 11.59 -16.76
C SER A 263 -8.02 12.16 -18.05
N GLY A 264 -6.99 13.03 -17.97
CA GLY A 264 -6.35 13.65 -19.13
C GLY A 264 -5.13 12.91 -19.69
N CYS A 265 -4.52 11.96 -18.98
CA CYS A 265 -3.29 11.34 -19.45
C CYS A 265 -3.52 10.30 -20.57
N GLN A 266 -2.50 10.01 -21.36
CA GLN A 266 -2.50 8.90 -22.34
C GLN A 266 -2.52 7.54 -21.64
N ALA A 267 -1.64 7.37 -20.66
CA ALA A 267 -1.53 6.19 -19.83
C ALA A 267 -0.81 6.51 -18.52
N LEU A 268 -1.06 5.71 -17.49
CA LEU A 268 -0.26 5.72 -16.27
C LEU A 268 1.00 4.88 -16.47
N ILE A 269 2.16 5.40 -16.07
CA ILE A 269 3.44 4.67 -16.02
C ILE A 269 3.68 4.21 -14.59
N PHE A 270 3.84 2.91 -14.39
CA PHE A 270 4.00 2.29 -13.08
C PHE A 270 5.25 1.38 -13.04
N PRO A 271 6.45 1.98 -12.86
CA PRO A 271 7.73 1.26 -13.05
C PRO A 271 8.22 0.54 -11.81
N GLY A 272 7.61 0.76 -10.64
CA GLY A 272 8.00 0.19 -9.36
C GLY A 272 7.38 -1.16 -9.06
N VAL A 273 7.84 -1.78 -7.96
CA VAL A 273 7.22 -2.97 -7.37
C VAL A 273 6.53 -2.56 -6.07
N GLU A 274 5.22 -2.69 -6.04
CA GLU A 274 4.41 -2.38 -4.85
C GLU A 274 3.70 -3.62 -4.33
N ASP A 275 3.20 -3.54 -3.08
CA ASP A 275 2.49 -4.66 -2.45
C ASP A 275 1.14 -4.92 -3.10
N PHE A 276 0.44 -3.88 -3.53
CA PHE A 276 -0.79 -3.95 -4.33
C PHE A 276 -0.76 -2.91 -5.45
N GLY A 277 -0.72 -1.61 -5.13
CA GLY A 277 -0.77 -0.53 -6.09
C GLY A 277 -2.21 -0.06 -6.36
N ILE A 278 -2.68 0.92 -5.59
CA ILE A 278 -4.01 1.56 -5.78
C ILE A 278 -4.00 2.46 -7.03
N VAL A 279 -2.91 3.15 -7.27
CA VAL A 279 -2.71 4.12 -8.36
C VAL A 279 -3.08 3.57 -9.75
N PRO A 280 -2.74 2.33 -10.14
CA PRO A 280 -3.24 1.69 -11.36
C PRO A 280 -4.77 1.64 -11.46
N LEU A 281 -5.46 1.34 -10.36
CA LEU A 281 -6.92 1.25 -10.34
C LEU A 281 -7.59 2.63 -10.49
N GLU A 282 -6.99 3.68 -9.91
CA GLU A 282 -7.44 5.06 -10.07
C GLU A 282 -7.32 5.54 -11.54
N ALA A 283 -6.23 5.17 -12.22
CA ALA A 283 -6.06 5.45 -13.64
C ALA A 283 -7.12 4.71 -14.49
N MET A 284 -7.34 3.42 -14.23
CA MET A 284 -8.36 2.63 -14.93
C MET A 284 -9.78 3.13 -14.64
N ALA A 285 -10.07 3.57 -13.42
CA ALA A 285 -11.35 4.20 -13.07
C ALA A 285 -11.59 5.51 -13.82
N SER A 286 -10.50 6.19 -14.22
CA SER A 286 -10.52 7.39 -15.07
C SER A 286 -10.50 7.05 -16.58
N GLY A 287 -10.63 5.76 -16.94
CA GLY A 287 -10.63 5.31 -18.33
C GLY A 287 -9.24 5.27 -18.99
N ARG A 288 -8.16 5.24 -18.20
CA ARG A 288 -6.77 5.27 -18.73
C ARG A 288 -6.05 3.96 -18.48
N PRO A 289 -5.36 3.40 -19.51
CA PRO A 289 -4.59 2.17 -19.37
C PRO A 289 -3.33 2.39 -18.55
N VAL A 290 -2.75 1.28 -18.11
CA VAL A 290 -1.54 1.28 -17.28
C VAL A 290 -0.40 0.61 -18.03
N ILE A 291 0.79 1.23 -18.06
CA ILE A 291 2.03 0.62 -18.52
C ILE A 291 2.87 0.34 -17.29
N ALA A 292 2.97 -0.92 -16.91
CA ALA A 292 3.51 -1.32 -15.62
C ALA A 292 4.68 -2.30 -15.74
N TYR A 293 5.60 -2.25 -14.77
CA TYR A 293 6.53 -3.34 -14.58
C TYR A 293 5.77 -4.59 -14.11
N GLY A 294 5.86 -5.68 -14.88
CA GLY A 294 5.10 -6.91 -14.67
C GLY A 294 5.50 -7.69 -13.40
N ARG A 295 5.52 -7.02 -12.22
CA ARG A 295 5.96 -7.62 -10.96
C ARG A 295 5.30 -6.97 -9.74
N GLY A 296 5.06 -7.77 -8.70
CA GLY A 296 4.45 -7.30 -7.46
C GLY A 296 2.93 -7.36 -7.49
N GLY A 297 2.27 -6.53 -6.67
CA GLY A 297 0.82 -6.52 -6.53
C GLY A 297 0.07 -5.99 -7.75
N VAL A 298 0.75 -5.30 -8.67
CA VAL A 298 0.14 -4.84 -9.94
C VAL A 298 -0.38 -6.00 -10.79
N LEU A 299 0.15 -7.21 -10.60
CA LEU A 299 -0.33 -8.42 -11.30
C LEU A 299 -1.76 -8.83 -10.90
N ASP A 300 -2.26 -8.35 -9.77
CA ASP A 300 -3.64 -8.59 -9.32
C ASP A 300 -4.60 -7.55 -9.89
N SER A 301 -4.14 -6.33 -10.15
CA SER A 301 -4.99 -5.20 -10.55
C SER A 301 -4.97 -4.94 -12.05
N VAL A 302 -3.86 -5.17 -12.76
CA VAL A 302 -3.73 -4.97 -14.19
C VAL A 302 -3.78 -6.31 -14.92
N VAL A 303 -4.51 -6.38 -16.02
CA VAL A 303 -4.58 -7.56 -16.90
C VAL A 303 -3.87 -7.21 -18.20
N ASP A 304 -2.76 -7.90 -18.49
CA ASP A 304 -1.95 -7.64 -19.68
C ASP A 304 -2.75 -7.74 -20.98
N GLY A 305 -2.59 -6.76 -21.83
CA GLY A 305 -3.32 -6.63 -23.10
C GLY A 305 -4.80 -6.27 -22.98
N LYS A 306 -5.39 -6.19 -21.76
CA LYS A 306 -6.80 -5.85 -21.54
C LYS A 306 -7.00 -4.54 -20.78
N THR A 307 -6.24 -4.33 -19.71
CA THR A 307 -6.34 -3.09 -18.91
C THR A 307 -5.03 -2.33 -18.82
N GLY A 308 -3.96 -2.90 -19.35
CA GLY A 308 -2.65 -2.30 -19.44
C GLY A 308 -1.66 -3.18 -20.19
N ILE A 309 -0.41 -2.79 -20.16
CA ILE A 309 0.70 -3.46 -20.82
C ILE A 309 1.79 -3.69 -19.79
N TYR A 310 2.35 -4.90 -19.72
CA TYR A 310 3.52 -5.15 -18.91
C TYR A 310 4.80 -4.98 -19.71
N PHE A 311 5.80 -4.35 -19.09
CA PHE A 311 7.19 -4.49 -19.49
C PHE A 311 7.90 -5.42 -18.50
N ASN A 312 8.78 -6.29 -19.03
CA ASN A 312 9.28 -7.45 -18.29
C ASN A 312 10.64 -7.24 -17.62
N GLU A 313 11.42 -6.27 -18.08
CA GLU A 313 12.70 -5.89 -17.50
C GLU A 313 12.60 -4.49 -16.92
N GLN A 314 13.10 -4.28 -15.69
CA GLN A 314 13.05 -2.98 -15.03
C GLN A 314 14.13 -2.03 -15.58
N THR A 315 14.04 -1.75 -16.88
CA THR A 315 14.95 -0.90 -17.67
C THR A 315 14.17 0.14 -18.48
N ALA A 316 14.80 1.29 -18.76
CA ALA A 316 14.21 2.33 -19.61
C ALA A 316 13.89 1.83 -21.02
N GLU A 317 14.72 0.93 -21.55
CA GLU A 317 14.53 0.31 -22.86
C GLU A 317 13.25 -0.53 -22.91
N SER A 318 13.05 -1.44 -21.93
CA SER A 318 11.86 -2.29 -21.86
C SER A 318 10.58 -1.46 -21.68
N LEU A 319 10.62 -0.41 -20.85
CA LEU A 319 9.51 0.54 -20.73
C LEU A 319 9.23 1.24 -22.07
N ASN A 320 10.26 1.69 -22.79
CA ASN A 320 10.09 2.35 -24.09
C ASN A 320 9.51 1.42 -25.16
N GLN A 321 9.84 0.14 -25.14
CA GLN A 321 9.24 -0.86 -26.04
C GLN A 321 7.72 -0.97 -25.76
N ALA A 322 7.30 -1.02 -24.50
CA ALA A 322 5.88 -1.05 -24.13
C ALA A 322 5.14 0.25 -24.52
N VAL A 323 5.77 1.42 -24.31
CA VAL A 323 5.22 2.71 -24.76
C VAL A 323 5.10 2.76 -26.29
N ALA A 324 6.10 2.27 -27.02
CA ALA A 324 6.07 2.22 -28.48
C ALA A 324 4.97 1.29 -29.01
N ALA A 325 4.77 0.13 -28.38
CA ALA A 325 3.68 -0.81 -28.73
C ALA A 325 2.29 -0.16 -28.50
N TYR A 326 2.13 0.58 -27.40
CA TYR A 326 0.91 1.34 -27.13
C TYR A 326 0.63 2.39 -28.22
N VAL A 327 1.65 3.21 -28.53
CA VAL A 327 1.54 4.28 -29.57
C VAL A 327 1.28 3.71 -30.96
N ALA A 328 1.82 2.54 -31.28
CA ALA A 328 1.59 1.85 -32.54
C ALA A 328 0.16 1.26 -32.67
N GLY A 329 -0.69 1.42 -31.64
CA GLY A 329 -2.05 0.93 -31.65
C GLY A 329 -2.17 -0.62 -31.60
N GLN A 330 -1.16 -1.28 -31.02
CA GLN A 330 -1.21 -2.75 -30.86
C GLN A 330 -2.27 -3.20 -29.84
N TYR A 331 -2.80 -2.27 -29.06
CA TYR A 331 -3.79 -2.51 -28.00
C TYR A 331 -4.96 -1.54 -28.15
N ASP A 332 -6.17 -2.06 -28.02
CA ASP A 332 -7.42 -1.27 -28.05
C ASP A 332 -8.04 -1.25 -26.65
N PHE A 333 -7.68 -0.27 -25.85
CA PHE A 333 -8.20 -0.08 -24.50
C PHE A 333 -9.48 0.76 -24.54
N LYS A 334 -10.61 0.17 -24.18
CA LYS A 334 -11.90 0.87 -24.07
C LYS A 334 -12.03 1.49 -22.68
N PRO A 335 -12.21 2.82 -22.56
CA PRO A 335 -12.31 3.50 -21.27
C PRO A 335 -13.36 2.89 -20.33
N GLU A 336 -14.52 2.49 -20.85
CA GLU A 336 -15.60 1.88 -20.09
C GLU A 336 -15.21 0.50 -19.54
N ALA A 337 -14.47 -0.28 -20.32
CA ALA A 337 -14.00 -1.61 -19.90
C ALA A 337 -12.94 -1.49 -18.82
N LEU A 338 -12.03 -0.50 -18.92
CA LEU A 338 -11.04 -0.18 -17.89
C LEU A 338 -11.73 0.21 -16.57
N ARG A 339 -12.71 1.11 -16.64
CA ARG A 339 -13.50 1.52 -15.49
C ARG A 339 -14.27 0.36 -14.87
N ALA A 340 -14.96 -0.44 -15.70
CA ALA A 340 -15.70 -1.61 -15.21
C ALA A 340 -14.79 -2.60 -14.48
N HIS A 341 -13.56 -2.81 -14.97
CA HIS A 341 -12.57 -3.62 -14.28
C HIS A 341 -12.16 -3.00 -12.94
N ALA A 342 -11.85 -1.69 -12.89
CA ALA A 342 -11.50 -1.00 -11.66
C ALA A 342 -12.61 -1.11 -10.60
N MET A 343 -13.89 -0.99 -11.01
CA MET A 343 -15.04 -1.09 -10.09
C MET A 343 -15.14 -2.42 -9.37
N SER A 344 -14.54 -3.50 -9.88
CA SER A 344 -14.47 -4.79 -9.18
C SER A 344 -13.62 -4.76 -7.90
N PHE A 345 -12.87 -3.67 -7.67
CA PHE A 345 -12.07 -3.38 -6.48
C PHE A 345 -12.70 -2.28 -5.59
N ALA A 346 -13.94 -1.90 -5.86
CA ALA A 346 -14.65 -0.88 -5.08
C ALA A 346 -14.78 -1.29 -3.60
N THR A 347 -14.91 -0.30 -2.73
CA THR A 347 -15.04 -0.49 -1.28
C THR A 347 -16.17 -1.48 -0.93
N SER A 348 -17.30 -1.42 -1.62
CA SER A 348 -18.43 -2.35 -1.41
C SER A 348 -18.07 -3.81 -1.72
N GLU A 349 -17.31 -4.06 -2.78
CA GLU A 349 -16.85 -5.41 -3.13
C GLU A 349 -15.83 -5.95 -2.13
N PHE A 350 -14.93 -5.08 -1.66
CA PHE A 350 -14.00 -5.42 -0.58
C PHE A 350 -14.76 -5.82 0.70
N GLU A 351 -15.68 -4.97 1.16
CA GLU A 351 -16.46 -5.20 2.38
C GLU A 351 -17.28 -6.49 2.30
N LYS A 352 -17.90 -6.76 1.16
CA LYS A 352 -18.63 -7.99 0.91
C LYS A 352 -17.74 -9.23 1.00
N LYS A 353 -16.58 -9.23 0.33
CA LYS A 353 -15.63 -10.35 0.36
C LYS A 353 -15.06 -10.56 1.77
N LEU A 354 -14.66 -9.47 2.41
CA LEU A 354 -14.08 -9.51 3.76
C LEU A 354 -15.07 -10.04 4.78
N LYS A 355 -16.32 -9.54 4.76
CA LYS A 355 -17.38 -10.01 5.65
C LYS A 355 -17.69 -11.50 5.43
N ALA A 356 -17.86 -11.91 4.18
CA ALA A 356 -18.12 -13.31 3.83
C ALA A 356 -17.00 -14.25 4.31
N TYR A 357 -15.74 -13.85 4.14
CA TYR A 357 -14.61 -14.63 4.61
C TYR A 357 -14.57 -14.72 6.15
N ILE A 358 -14.70 -13.59 6.85
CA ILE A 358 -14.69 -13.60 8.32
C ILE A 358 -15.85 -14.46 8.84
N ASP A 359 -17.07 -14.34 8.27
CA ASP A 359 -18.21 -15.16 8.68
C ASP A 359 -17.98 -16.67 8.46
N SER A 360 -17.20 -17.03 7.44
CA SER A 360 -16.89 -18.44 7.13
C SER A 360 -15.89 -19.09 8.09
N VAL A 361 -15.09 -18.27 8.79
CA VAL A 361 -14.05 -18.76 9.73
C VAL A 361 -14.43 -18.59 11.19
N MET A 362 -15.55 -17.92 11.45
CA MET A 362 -16.15 -17.87 12.79
C MET A 362 -16.86 -19.18 13.11
N PRO A 363 -16.80 -19.66 14.37
CA PRO A 363 -17.44 -20.90 14.80
C PRO A 363 -18.97 -20.85 14.74
#